data_307f6513d7e1164acd5f596d1cdb3320
#
_entry.id   307f6513d7e1164acd5f596d1cdb3320
#
_cell.length_a   1.000
_cell.length_b   1.000
_cell.length_c   1.000
_cell.angle_alpha   90.00
_cell.angle_beta   90.00
_cell.angle_gamma   90.00
#
_symmetry.space_group_name_H-M   'P 1'
#
loop_
_entity.id
_entity.type
_entity.pdbx_description
1 polymer ?
#
loop_
_entity_poly.entity_id
_entity_poly.type
_entity_poly.pdbx_seq_one_letter_code
_entity_poly.pdbx_strand_id
1 'polypeptide(L)'
;MREACYNRYDFMKKIIIDYRKEVSMERTFKQKTYIIGHKNPDTDSICSAIAYADIKNRTEDGEFIPKRAGQISQETQYVLDRFQVDAPGYVPNVGTRVKDMDIRYIDGVTSHISLKKAWNLMRTENVNTLPIVKEENMLEGLITISDIAQSYMDVYDNAILSTARTQYKNILETLDGTMIVGNEHGYFTSGKVVIAAANPDLMENYIEENDLVILGNRYESQLCAIEMNASCIIVCEGAPVSRTIQRLAEDRICVVISTPHDTYTVARLINQSMPVKFFMKKKSSYHLPSG
;
A
#
# COMPACT_ATOMS: atom_id res chain seq x y z
N MET A 1 26.16 21.16 8.22
CA MET A 1 24.95 20.50 8.80
C MET A 1 24.24 19.52 7.85
N ARG A 2 24.52 19.49 6.54
CA ARG A 2 23.92 18.54 5.56
C ARG A 2 24.62 17.17 5.46
N GLU A 3 25.90 17.08 5.81
CA GLU A 3 26.66 15.81 5.76
C GLU A 3 26.36 14.83 6.91
N ALA A 4 25.92 15.32 8.07
CA ALA A 4 25.64 14.48 9.23
C ALA A 4 24.32 13.68 9.11
N CYS A 5 23.35 14.14 8.30
CA CYS A 5 22.09 13.43 8.07
C CYS A 5 22.23 12.28 7.06
N TYR A 6 23.12 12.41 6.07
CA TYR A 6 23.37 11.38 5.06
C TYR A 6 24.02 10.12 5.66
N ASN A 7 24.94 10.34 6.60
CA ASN A 7 25.68 9.25 7.27
C ASN A 7 24.81 8.40 8.22
N ARG A 8 23.74 8.96 8.77
CA ARG A 8 22.85 8.25 9.71
C ARG A 8 21.86 7.33 8.98
N TYR A 9 21.44 7.69 7.77
CA TYR A 9 20.53 6.90 6.95
C TYR A 9 21.26 5.67 6.34
N ASP A 10 22.48 5.86 5.87
CA ASP A 10 23.30 4.76 5.35
C ASP A 10 23.76 3.80 6.46
N PHE A 11 24.03 4.32 7.66
CA PHE A 11 24.34 3.51 8.83
C PHE A 11 23.16 2.64 9.27
N MET A 12 21.96 3.21 9.32
CA MET A 12 20.71 2.46 9.62
C MET A 12 20.38 1.42 8.55
N LYS A 13 20.58 1.76 7.27
CA LYS A 13 20.43 0.81 6.15
C LYS A 13 21.39 -0.37 6.25
N LYS A 14 22.62 -0.12 6.64
CA LYS A 14 23.65 -1.15 6.84
C LYS A 14 23.31 -2.07 8.02
N ILE A 15 22.86 -1.51 9.14
CA ILE A 15 22.38 -2.29 10.30
C ILE A 15 21.17 -3.17 9.92
N ILE A 16 20.21 -2.65 9.16
CA ILE A 16 19.01 -3.40 8.70
C ILE A 16 19.42 -4.51 7.74
N ILE A 17 20.38 -4.26 6.84
CA ILE A 17 20.90 -5.26 5.89
C ILE A 17 21.68 -6.35 6.64
N ASP A 18 22.51 -5.98 7.61
CA ASP A 18 23.28 -6.94 8.40
C ASP A 18 22.37 -7.75 9.33
N TYR A 19 21.38 -7.13 9.97
CA TYR A 19 20.33 -7.83 10.73
C TYR A 19 19.50 -8.78 9.85
N ARG A 20 19.16 -8.38 8.61
CA ARG A 20 18.48 -9.25 7.63
C ARG A 20 19.36 -10.44 7.21
N LYS A 21 20.67 -10.25 7.08
CA LYS A 21 21.62 -11.33 6.79
C LYS A 21 21.78 -12.29 7.97
N GLU A 22 21.89 -11.80 9.19
CA GLU A 22 21.96 -12.63 10.40
C GLU A 22 20.66 -13.41 10.61
N VAL A 23 19.48 -12.80 10.45
CA VAL A 23 18.19 -13.49 10.54
C VAL A 23 18.00 -14.49 9.41
N SER A 24 18.60 -14.29 8.22
CA SER A 24 18.56 -15.27 7.13
C SER A 24 19.58 -16.42 7.29
N MET A 25 20.67 -16.19 8.02
CA MET A 25 21.71 -17.21 8.27
C MET A 25 21.39 -18.12 9.47
N GLU A 26 20.57 -17.71 10.43
CA GLU A 26 20.26 -18.50 11.63
C GLU A 26 19.01 -19.39 11.52
N ARG A 27 18.31 -19.44 10.40
CA ARG A 27 17.14 -20.32 10.21
C ARG A 27 17.40 -21.49 9.28
N THR A 28 18.43 -22.28 9.51
CA THR A 28 18.36 -23.71 9.21
C THR A 28 17.52 -24.39 10.31
N PHE A 29 16.25 -24.04 10.42
CA PHE A 29 15.30 -24.86 11.15
C PHE A 29 15.19 -26.16 10.39
N LYS A 30 15.75 -27.27 10.93
CA LYS A 30 15.38 -28.61 10.47
C LYS A 30 13.86 -28.64 10.44
N GLN A 31 13.29 -28.85 9.29
CA GLN A 31 11.83 -28.89 9.13
C GLN A 31 11.28 -30.02 10.00
N LYS A 32 10.48 -29.65 11.02
CA LYS A 32 9.84 -30.64 11.89
C LYS A 32 8.71 -31.30 11.14
N THR A 33 8.81 -32.59 10.95
CA THR A 33 7.78 -33.41 10.31
C THR A 33 7.10 -34.33 11.34
N TYR A 34 5.79 -34.17 11.48
CA TYR A 34 5.01 -35.02 12.37
C TYR A 34 4.58 -36.29 11.67
N ILE A 35 4.88 -37.44 12.28
CA ILE A 35 4.43 -38.77 11.85
C ILE A 35 3.19 -39.12 12.65
N ILE A 36 2.04 -39.21 12.00
CA ILE A 36 0.74 -39.42 12.65
C ILE A 36 0.03 -40.58 11.96
N GLY A 37 -0.52 -41.49 12.74
CA GLY A 37 -1.42 -42.54 12.25
C GLY A 37 -2.87 -42.04 12.06
N HIS A 38 -3.83 -42.93 12.12
CA HIS A 38 -5.24 -42.55 11.93
C HIS A 38 -5.85 -41.84 13.16
N LYS A 39 -7.02 -41.19 12.97
CA LYS A 39 -7.67 -40.30 13.95
C LYS A 39 -8.01 -40.99 15.28
N ASN A 40 -8.42 -42.25 15.26
CA ASN A 40 -8.70 -43.08 16.45
C ASN A 40 -7.60 -44.12 16.58
N PRO A 41 -6.42 -43.77 17.15
CA PRO A 41 -5.25 -44.62 17.06
C PRO A 41 -5.41 -45.88 17.92
N ASP A 42 -5.19 -47.01 17.33
CA ASP A 42 -4.98 -48.29 17.98
C ASP A 42 -3.47 -48.52 18.26
N THR A 43 -3.13 -49.68 18.83
CA THR A 43 -1.76 -50.03 19.18
C THR A 43 -0.85 -50.03 17.96
N ASP A 44 -1.31 -50.56 16.83
CA ASP A 44 -0.54 -50.60 15.57
C ASP A 44 -0.25 -49.18 15.04
N SER A 45 -1.25 -48.35 15.04
CA SER A 45 -1.13 -46.96 14.59
C SER A 45 -0.08 -46.17 15.41
N ILE A 46 -0.06 -46.33 16.73
CA ILE A 46 0.90 -45.66 17.62
C ILE A 46 2.31 -46.26 17.44
N CYS A 47 2.45 -47.58 17.47
CA CYS A 47 3.74 -48.24 17.33
C CYS A 47 4.38 -47.99 15.95
N SER A 48 3.57 -47.98 14.89
CA SER A 48 4.04 -47.71 13.54
C SER A 48 4.52 -46.24 13.40
N ALA A 49 3.82 -45.29 14.01
CA ALA A 49 4.24 -43.89 13.99
C ALA A 49 5.59 -43.66 14.71
N ILE A 50 5.79 -44.33 15.86
CA ILE A 50 7.05 -44.29 16.61
C ILE A 50 8.18 -44.92 15.80
N ALA A 51 7.99 -46.15 15.30
CA ALA A 51 9.00 -46.86 14.55
C ALA A 51 9.40 -46.14 13.26
N TYR A 52 8.41 -45.60 12.52
CA TYR A 52 8.67 -44.87 11.29
C TYR A 52 9.41 -43.57 11.54
N ALA A 53 9.06 -42.83 12.59
CA ALA A 53 9.79 -41.63 12.97
C ALA A 53 11.25 -41.95 13.34
N ASP A 54 11.51 -43.02 14.06
CA ASP A 54 12.87 -43.44 14.42
C ASP A 54 13.69 -43.82 13.17
N ILE A 55 13.12 -44.60 12.26
CA ILE A 55 13.76 -44.95 10.98
C ILE A 55 14.12 -43.69 10.20
N LYS A 56 13.17 -42.77 10.04
CA LYS A 56 13.38 -41.50 9.30
C LYS A 56 14.48 -40.64 9.93
N ASN A 57 14.50 -40.51 11.24
CA ASN A 57 15.54 -39.78 11.96
C ASN A 57 16.95 -40.38 11.79
N ARG A 58 17.04 -41.66 11.49
CA ARG A 58 18.33 -42.36 11.25
C ARG A 58 18.76 -42.33 9.79
N THR A 59 17.84 -42.18 8.84
CA THR A 59 18.08 -42.35 7.41
C THR A 59 18.00 -41.05 6.63
N GLU A 60 17.36 -40.01 7.14
CA GLU A 60 17.12 -38.75 6.45
C GLU A 60 17.52 -37.54 7.30
N ASP A 61 17.92 -36.46 6.63
CA ASP A 61 18.15 -35.20 7.28
C ASP A 61 16.80 -34.51 7.58
N GLY A 62 16.46 -34.41 8.86
CA GLY A 62 15.19 -33.83 9.32
C GLY A 62 14.99 -34.04 10.82
N GLU A 63 13.89 -33.55 11.35
CA GLU A 63 13.40 -33.86 12.70
C GLU A 63 12.01 -34.49 12.56
N PHE A 64 11.93 -35.81 12.63
CA PHE A 64 10.68 -36.56 12.51
C PHE A 64 10.17 -36.92 13.92
N ILE A 65 8.99 -36.41 14.28
CA ILE A 65 8.44 -36.50 15.62
C ILE A 65 7.15 -37.33 15.57
N PRO A 66 7.07 -38.48 16.29
CA PRO A 66 5.82 -39.23 16.37
C PRO A 66 4.76 -38.42 17.14
N LYS A 67 3.55 -38.41 16.62
CA LYS A 67 2.40 -37.73 17.21
C LYS A 67 1.17 -38.63 17.12
N ARG A 68 0.13 -38.32 17.90
CA ARG A 68 -1.17 -39.00 17.86
C ARG A 68 -2.32 -38.02 17.65
N ALA A 69 -3.34 -38.43 16.94
CA ALA A 69 -4.53 -37.64 16.66
C ALA A 69 -5.74 -38.00 17.55
N GLY A 70 -5.57 -38.95 18.47
CA GLY A 70 -6.62 -39.39 19.37
C GLY A 70 -6.10 -39.87 20.73
N GLN A 71 -7.01 -40.37 21.56
CA GLN A 71 -6.68 -40.94 22.87
C GLN A 71 -6.00 -42.33 22.72
N ILE A 72 -5.13 -42.64 23.66
CA ILE A 72 -4.44 -43.95 23.73
C ILE A 72 -5.36 -44.93 24.45
N SER A 73 -5.49 -46.16 23.92
CA SER A 73 -6.19 -47.24 24.56
C SER A 73 -5.39 -47.83 25.72
N GLN A 74 -6.05 -48.53 26.64
CA GLN A 74 -5.36 -49.24 27.74
C GLN A 74 -4.37 -50.29 27.23
N GLU A 75 -4.71 -50.97 26.13
CA GLU A 75 -3.83 -51.92 25.45
C GLU A 75 -2.55 -51.21 24.94
N THR A 76 -2.70 -50.10 24.23
CA THR A 76 -1.57 -49.33 23.77
C THR A 76 -0.70 -48.81 24.91
N GLN A 77 -1.31 -48.32 25.98
CA GLN A 77 -0.58 -47.90 27.18
C GLN A 77 0.23 -49.03 27.79
N TYR A 78 -0.37 -50.21 27.93
CA TYR A 78 0.34 -51.39 28.45
C TYR A 78 1.57 -51.76 27.58
N VAL A 79 1.43 -51.70 26.24
CA VAL A 79 2.55 -51.98 25.34
C VAL A 79 3.66 -50.92 25.51
N LEU A 80 3.32 -49.63 25.54
CA LEU A 80 4.29 -48.58 25.71
C LEU A 80 5.04 -48.69 27.05
N ASP A 81 4.32 -48.96 28.15
CA ASP A 81 4.90 -49.12 29.47
C ASP A 81 5.82 -50.38 29.53
N ARG A 82 5.40 -51.45 28.86
CA ARG A 82 6.18 -52.72 28.80
C ARG A 82 7.53 -52.56 28.12
N PHE A 83 7.59 -51.67 27.10
CA PHE A 83 8.82 -51.39 26.34
C PHE A 83 9.50 -50.08 26.77
N GLN A 84 9.01 -49.39 27.81
CA GLN A 84 9.55 -48.15 28.33
C GLN A 84 9.66 -47.05 27.25
N VAL A 85 8.64 -46.95 26.40
CA VAL A 85 8.55 -45.96 25.33
C VAL A 85 7.51 -44.90 25.73
N ASP A 86 7.90 -43.62 25.65
CA ASP A 86 6.99 -42.51 25.93
C ASP A 86 5.85 -42.42 24.89
N ALA A 87 4.65 -42.11 25.37
CA ALA A 87 3.49 -41.92 24.50
C ALA A 87 3.66 -40.71 23.60
N PRO A 88 3.38 -40.81 22.28
CA PRO A 88 3.45 -39.69 21.36
C PRO A 88 2.56 -38.52 21.80
N GLY A 89 3.07 -37.31 21.67
CA GLY A 89 2.31 -36.12 22.01
C GLY A 89 1.04 -35.94 21.16
N TYR A 90 -0.04 -35.51 21.77
CA TYR A 90 -1.33 -35.30 21.11
C TYR A 90 -1.31 -34.06 20.18
N VAL A 91 -1.88 -34.18 18.98
CA VAL A 91 -2.09 -33.08 18.03
C VAL A 91 -3.58 -32.99 17.74
N PRO A 92 -4.26 -31.95 18.26
CA PRO A 92 -5.71 -31.75 18.09
C PRO A 92 -6.10 -31.38 16.67
N ASN A 93 -5.21 -30.69 15.96
CA ASN A 93 -5.46 -30.19 14.61
C ASN A 93 -4.15 -30.11 13.82
N VAL A 94 -4.19 -30.56 12.57
CA VAL A 94 -3.08 -30.52 11.59
C VAL A 94 -3.31 -29.47 10.51
N GLY A 95 -4.33 -28.61 10.65
CA GLY A 95 -4.59 -27.50 9.72
C GLY A 95 -3.44 -26.50 9.72
N THR A 96 -3.18 -25.92 8.56
CA THR A 96 -2.16 -24.87 8.38
C THR A 96 -2.46 -23.68 9.30
N ARG A 97 -1.48 -23.27 10.08
CA ARG A 97 -1.58 -22.07 10.95
C ARG A 97 -0.93 -20.88 10.27
N VAL A 98 -1.35 -19.69 10.62
CA VAL A 98 -0.76 -18.45 10.08
C VAL A 98 0.76 -18.41 10.23
N LYS A 99 1.30 -18.93 11.35
CA LYS A 99 2.75 -19.02 11.58
C LYS A 99 3.50 -19.99 10.65
N ASP A 100 2.77 -20.92 10.03
CA ASP A 100 3.32 -21.94 9.12
C ASP A 100 3.23 -21.46 7.65
N MET A 101 2.69 -20.26 7.41
CA MET A 101 2.56 -19.64 6.09
C MET A 101 3.82 -18.84 5.75
N ASP A 102 4.23 -18.88 4.50
CA ASP A 102 5.21 -17.94 3.96
C ASP A 102 4.53 -16.57 3.79
N ILE A 103 4.75 -15.69 4.76
CA ILE A 103 4.15 -14.35 4.78
C ILE A 103 5.14 -13.35 4.22
N ARG A 104 4.74 -12.69 3.14
CA ARG A 104 5.49 -11.59 2.56
C ARG A 104 5.30 -10.33 3.40
N TYR A 105 6.40 -9.76 3.87
CA TYR A 105 6.38 -8.50 4.60
C TYR A 105 6.40 -7.33 3.63
N ILE A 106 5.46 -6.41 3.78
CA ILE A 106 5.34 -5.18 3.01
C ILE A 106 5.13 -4.04 3.98
N ASP A 107 5.92 -2.98 3.79
CA ASP A 107 5.75 -1.77 4.60
C ASP A 107 4.40 -1.10 4.30
N GLY A 108 3.69 -0.70 5.35
CA GLY A 108 2.47 0.05 5.22
C GLY A 108 2.72 1.48 4.73
N VAL A 109 1.75 2.02 4.01
CA VAL A 109 1.80 3.40 3.50
C VAL A 109 0.74 4.27 4.16
N THR A 110 0.96 5.58 4.19
CA THR A 110 -0.03 6.52 4.75
C THR A 110 -1.20 6.74 3.79
N SER A 111 -2.37 7.02 4.33
CA SER A 111 -3.61 7.20 3.55
C SER A 111 -3.63 8.47 2.67
N HIS A 112 -2.63 9.35 2.80
CA HIS A 112 -2.52 10.61 2.05
C HIS A 112 -1.73 10.51 0.75
N ILE A 113 -1.04 9.40 0.48
CA ILE A 113 -0.31 9.23 -0.79
C ILE A 113 -1.28 9.20 -1.97
N SER A 114 -0.78 9.62 -3.15
CA SER A 114 -1.55 9.59 -4.39
C SER A 114 -1.76 8.17 -4.92
N LEU A 115 -2.80 7.97 -5.74
CA LEU A 115 -3.00 6.71 -6.47
C LEU A 115 -1.79 6.37 -7.35
N LYS A 116 -1.15 7.37 -8.01
CA LYS A 116 0.08 7.19 -8.79
C LYS A 116 1.20 6.60 -7.94
N LYS A 117 1.41 7.13 -6.76
CA LYS A 117 2.44 6.65 -5.84
C LYS A 117 2.16 5.24 -5.35
N ALA A 118 0.90 4.94 -4.98
CA ALA A 118 0.48 3.60 -4.59
C ALA A 118 0.69 2.58 -5.72
N TRP A 119 0.29 2.92 -6.95
CA TRP A 119 0.53 2.09 -8.13
C TRP A 119 2.01 1.80 -8.36
N ASN A 120 2.86 2.84 -8.29
CA ASN A 120 4.30 2.67 -8.48
C ASN A 120 4.91 1.76 -7.41
N LEU A 121 4.50 1.91 -6.14
CA LEU A 121 4.93 1.03 -5.05
C LEU A 121 4.48 -0.43 -5.29
N MET A 122 3.22 -0.65 -5.67
CA MET A 122 2.73 -1.99 -5.99
C MET A 122 3.56 -2.66 -7.09
N ARG A 123 3.95 -1.90 -8.12
CA ARG A 123 4.80 -2.41 -9.21
C ARG A 123 6.23 -2.72 -8.73
N THR A 124 6.83 -1.80 -7.98
CA THR A 124 8.21 -1.96 -7.49
C THR A 124 8.32 -3.14 -6.54
N GLU A 125 7.37 -3.26 -5.61
CA GLU A 125 7.32 -4.36 -4.64
C GLU A 125 6.71 -5.65 -5.23
N ASN A 126 6.22 -5.61 -6.47
CA ASN A 126 5.52 -6.72 -7.14
C ASN A 126 4.39 -7.30 -6.28
N VAL A 127 3.47 -6.44 -5.83
CA VAL A 127 2.32 -6.80 -5.00
C VAL A 127 1.02 -6.22 -5.56
N ASN A 128 -0.09 -6.88 -5.26
CA ASN A 128 -1.42 -6.48 -5.74
C ASN A 128 -2.23 -5.73 -4.67
N THR A 129 -1.69 -5.60 -3.46
CA THR A 129 -2.37 -4.98 -2.32
C THR A 129 -1.34 -4.24 -1.47
N LEU A 130 -1.67 -3.02 -1.03
CA LEU A 130 -0.89 -2.27 -0.05
C LEU A 130 -1.70 -2.08 1.24
N PRO A 131 -1.09 -2.33 2.40
CA PRO A 131 -1.67 -1.95 3.67
C PRO A 131 -1.55 -0.44 3.87
N ILE A 132 -2.66 0.18 4.27
CA ILE A 132 -2.72 1.59 4.65
C ILE A 132 -2.66 1.65 6.17
N VAL A 133 -1.68 2.39 6.68
CA VAL A 133 -1.43 2.48 8.12
C VAL A 133 -1.48 3.91 8.63
N LYS A 134 -1.90 4.05 9.88
CA LYS A 134 -1.76 5.27 10.68
C LYS A 134 -0.42 5.29 11.42
N GLU A 135 -0.22 6.33 12.25
CA GLU A 135 0.86 6.36 13.22
C GLU A 135 0.91 5.06 14.03
N GLU A 136 2.11 4.64 14.46
CA GLU A 136 2.35 3.38 15.17
C GLU A 136 2.05 2.10 14.37
N ASN A 137 2.08 2.16 13.03
CA ASN A 137 1.82 1.02 12.14
C ASN A 137 0.44 0.35 12.31
N MET A 138 -0.54 1.06 12.85
CA MET A 138 -1.90 0.53 12.96
C MET A 138 -2.59 0.48 11.60
N LEU A 139 -3.10 -0.68 11.22
CA LEU A 139 -3.82 -0.87 9.96
C LEU A 139 -5.11 -0.02 9.93
N GLU A 140 -5.20 0.90 8.97
CA GLU A 140 -6.38 1.73 8.69
C GLU A 140 -7.27 1.10 7.61
N GLY A 141 -6.67 0.50 6.60
CA GLY A 141 -7.36 -0.13 5.48
C GLY A 141 -6.42 -0.80 4.50
N LEU A 142 -6.96 -1.21 3.38
CA LEU A 142 -6.23 -1.84 2.28
C LEU A 142 -6.62 -1.16 0.97
N ILE A 143 -5.66 -1.03 0.05
CA ILE A 143 -5.93 -0.66 -1.33
C ILE A 143 -5.37 -1.74 -2.25
N THR A 144 -6.16 -2.13 -3.26
CA THR A 144 -5.81 -3.15 -4.24
C THR A 144 -5.67 -2.56 -5.63
N ILE A 145 -5.02 -3.30 -6.55
CA ILE A 145 -4.99 -2.94 -7.97
C ILE A 145 -6.41 -2.79 -8.54
N SER A 146 -7.36 -3.63 -8.10
CA SER A 146 -8.77 -3.52 -8.52
C SER A 146 -9.41 -2.20 -8.09
N ASP A 147 -9.11 -1.70 -6.89
CA ASP A 147 -9.63 -0.42 -6.41
C ASP A 147 -9.06 0.74 -7.25
N ILE A 148 -7.78 0.66 -7.65
CA ILE A 148 -7.16 1.64 -8.55
C ILE A 148 -7.77 1.56 -9.96
N ALA A 149 -7.97 0.36 -10.50
CA ALA A 149 -8.58 0.19 -11.81
C ALA A 149 -10.02 0.71 -11.82
N GLN A 150 -10.80 0.41 -10.79
CA GLN A 150 -12.16 0.90 -10.64
C GLN A 150 -12.21 2.43 -10.58
N SER A 151 -11.30 3.07 -9.83
CA SER A 151 -11.21 4.53 -9.75
C SER A 151 -11.01 5.19 -11.12
N TYR A 152 -10.40 4.49 -12.07
CA TYR A 152 -10.21 4.97 -13.45
C TYR A 152 -11.44 4.78 -14.32
N MET A 153 -12.22 3.72 -14.10
CA MET A 153 -13.38 3.39 -14.92
C MET A 153 -14.63 4.16 -14.49
N ASP A 154 -14.72 4.50 -13.20
CA ASP A 154 -15.90 5.15 -12.61
C ASP A 154 -15.83 6.70 -12.65
N VAL A 155 -14.77 7.29 -13.21
CA VAL A 155 -14.59 8.76 -13.23
C VAL A 155 -15.40 9.39 -14.37
N TYR A 156 -16.60 9.79 -14.04
CA TYR A 156 -17.43 10.69 -14.86
C TYR A 156 -17.64 12.06 -14.21
N ASP A 157 -17.15 12.26 -12.97
CA ASP A 157 -17.33 13.49 -12.21
C ASP A 157 -16.04 14.32 -12.22
N ASN A 158 -16.10 15.50 -12.83
CA ASN A 158 -15.00 16.45 -12.88
C ASN A 158 -14.73 17.16 -11.53
N ALA A 159 -15.63 17.03 -10.55
CA ALA A 159 -15.44 17.52 -9.18
C ALA A 159 -14.79 16.47 -8.24
N ILE A 160 -14.44 15.29 -8.74
CA ILE A 160 -13.92 14.19 -7.90
C ILE A 160 -12.62 14.57 -7.16
N LEU A 161 -11.76 15.40 -7.75
CA LEU A 161 -10.53 15.87 -7.10
C LEU A 161 -10.79 16.69 -5.84
N SER A 162 -11.78 17.58 -5.89
CA SER A 162 -12.18 18.40 -4.74
C SER A 162 -12.91 17.56 -3.69
N THR A 163 -13.78 16.66 -4.13
CA THR A 163 -14.48 15.70 -3.24
C THR A 163 -13.48 14.81 -2.49
N ALA A 164 -12.43 14.35 -3.16
CA ALA A 164 -11.35 13.57 -2.55
C ALA A 164 -10.43 14.41 -1.65
N ARG A 165 -10.57 15.74 -1.64
CA ARG A 165 -9.71 16.71 -0.93
C ARG A 165 -8.24 16.48 -1.30
N THR A 166 -7.94 16.58 -2.58
CA THR A 166 -6.62 16.29 -3.13
C THR A 166 -5.61 17.36 -2.70
N GLN A 167 -4.50 16.93 -2.11
CA GLN A 167 -3.43 17.85 -1.72
C GLN A 167 -2.63 18.31 -2.95
N TYR A 168 -2.26 19.59 -3.01
CA TYR A 168 -1.48 20.14 -4.13
C TYR A 168 -0.13 19.43 -4.29
N LYS A 169 0.49 18.97 -3.22
CA LYS A 169 1.69 18.15 -3.28
C LYS A 169 1.50 16.88 -4.12
N ASN A 170 0.37 16.19 -3.98
CA ASN A 170 0.06 15.02 -4.80
C ASN A 170 -0.11 15.38 -6.28
N ILE A 171 -0.68 16.56 -6.58
CA ILE A 171 -0.80 17.07 -7.95
C ILE A 171 0.59 17.34 -8.53
N LEU A 172 1.47 18.01 -7.79
CA LEU A 172 2.85 18.28 -8.18
C LEU A 172 3.61 16.97 -8.46
N GLU A 173 3.59 16.02 -7.52
CA GLU A 173 4.26 14.71 -7.68
C GLU A 173 3.69 13.90 -8.87
N THR A 174 2.40 14.03 -9.15
CA THR A 174 1.73 13.31 -10.24
C THR A 174 2.04 13.89 -11.60
N LEU A 175 2.14 15.21 -11.70
CA LEU A 175 2.32 15.93 -12.97
C LEU A 175 3.78 16.35 -13.22
N ASP A 176 4.73 15.89 -12.40
CA ASP A 176 6.13 16.34 -12.43
C ASP A 176 6.21 17.88 -12.42
N GLY A 177 5.31 18.50 -11.61
CA GLY A 177 5.04 19.93 -11.60
C GLY A 177 5.90 20.70 -10.61
N THR A 178 5.95 22.01 -10.82
CA THR A 178 6.61 22.98 -9.93
C THR A 178 5.57 23.99 -9.45
N MET A 179 5.54 24.25 -8.15
CA MET A 179 4.71 25.32 -7.57
C MET A 179 5.31 26.69 -7.93
N ILE A 180 4.53 27.52 -8.59
CA ILE A 180 4.91 28.91 -8.92
C ILE A 180 4.33 29.88 -7.89
N VAL A 181 3.04 29.70 -7.54
CA VAL A 181 2.33 30.48 -6.51
C VAL A 181 1.51 29.53 -5.65
N GLY A 182 1.50 29.74 -4.36
CA GLY A 182 0.67 29.00 -3.41
C GLY A 182 1.45 28.14 -2.42
N ASN A 183 0.76 27.16 -1.81
CA ASN A 183 1.31 26.26 -0.80
C ASN A 183 1.03 24.80 -1.19
N GLU A 184 2.10 24.02 -1.35
CA GLU A 184 1.99 22.59 -1.71
C GLU A 184 1.26 21.73 -0.67
N HIS A 185 1.23 22.17 0.59
CA HIS A 185 0.50 21.49 1.67
C HIS A 185 -0.98 21.84 1.73
N GLY A 186 -1.44 22.79 0.90
CA GLY A 186 -2.85 23.11 0.75
C GLY A 186 -3.62 21.99 0.02
N TYR A 187 -4.95 22.12 0.02
CA TYR A 187 -5.85 21.12 -0.55
C TYR A 187 -6.80 21.77 -1.55
N PHE A 188 -7.05 21.07 -2.66
CA PHE A 188 -8.14 21.38 -3.56
C PHE A 188 -9.43 20.77 -2.97
N THR A 189 -10.36 21.63 -2.53
CA THR A 189 -11.52 21.22 -1.72
C THR A 189 -12.86 21.63 -2.30
N SER A 190 -12.87 22.45 -3.35
CA SER A 190 -14.08 22.97 -4.00
C SER A 190 -13.82 23.20 -5.48
N GLY A 191 -14.86 23.20 -6.30
CA GLY A 191 -14.78 23.37 -7.74
C GLY A 191 -14.55 22.06 -8.51
N LYS A 192 -14.51 22.17 -9.82
CA LYS A 192 -14.29 21.11 -10.79
C LYS A 192 -13.00 21.30 -11.57
N VAL A 193 -12.56 20.25 -12.26
CA VAL A 193 -11.44 20.34 -13.20
C VAL A 193 -11.97 20.75 -14.57
N VAL A 194 -11.41 21.83 -15.12
CA VAL A 194 -11.80 22.41 -16.41
C VAL A 194 -10.58 22.49 -17.33
N ILE A 195 -10.75 22.17 -18.61
CA ILE A 195 -9.71 22.35 -19.63
C ILE A 195 -10.05 23.62 -20.41
N ALA A 196 -9.16 24.63 -20.33
CA ALA A 196 -9.32 25.90 -21.02
C ALA A 196 -8.89 25.81 -22.50
N ALA A 197 -9.70 25.13 -23.29
CA ALA A 197 -9.44 24.93 -24.73
C ALA A 197 -10.05 26.00 -25.63
N ALA A 198 -10.92 26.85 -25.09
CA ALA A 198 -11.60 27.89 -25.84
C ALA A 198 -10.86 29.25 -25.80
N ASN A 199 -11.37 30.24 -26.54
CA ASN A 199 -10.93 31.61 -26.41
C ASN A 199 -11.37 32.20 -25.06
N PRO A 200 -10.66 33.21 -24.49
CA PRO A 200 -10.98 33.82 -23.20
C PRO A 200 -12.45 34.22 -23.06
N ASP A 201 -13.01 34.91 -24.05
CA ASP A 201 -14.43 35.32 -24.05
C ASP A 201 -15.44 34.19 -23.88
N LEU A 202 -15.08 32.99 -24.32
CA LEU A 202 -15.89 31.78 -24.13
C LEU A 202 -15.59 31.06 -22.82
N MET A 203 -14.36 31.24 -22.30
CA MET A 203 -13.94 30.61 -21.04
C MET A 203 -14.74 31.15 -19.85
N GLU A 204 -15.10 32.43 -19.86
CA GLU A 204 -15.94 33.06 -18.85
C GLU A 204 -17.30 32.39 -18.68
N ASN A 205 -17.79 31.69 -19.70
CA ASN A 205 -19.10 31.04 -19.63
C ASN A 205 -19.10 29.66 -18.93
N TYR A 206 -17.92 29.03 -18.69
CA TYR A 206 -17.86 27.70 -18.12
C TYR A 206 -16.86 27.52 -16.98
N ILE A 207 -15.96 28.51 -16.74
CA ILE A 207 -15.12 28.54 -15.54
C ILE A 207 -15.97 29.15 -14.41
N GLU A 208 -16.02 28.42 -13.31
CA GLU A 208 -16.72 28.84 -12.11
C GLU A 208 -15.71 29.14 -10.98
N GLU A 209 -16.16 29.84 -9.97
CA GLU A 209 -15.38 30.13 -8.78
C GLU A 209 -14.87 28.81 -8.14
N ASN A 210 -13.60 28.83 -7.72
CA ASN A 210 -12.88 27.71 -7.13
C ASN A 210 -12.52 26.55 -8.09
N ASP A 211 -12.77 26.68 -9.40
CA ASP A 211 -12.35 25.65 -10.35
C ASP A 211 -10.83 25.48 -10.41
N LEU A 212 -10.37 24.28 -10.78
CA LEU A 212 -9.01 23.98 -11.19
C LEU A 212 -8.94 23.99 -12.71
N VAL A 213 -8.19 24.91 -13.28
CA VAL A 213 -8.16 25.14 -14.74
C VAL A 213 -6.84 24.67 -15.34
N ILE A 214 -6.91 23.72 -16.28
CA ILE A 214 -5.77 23.24 -17.07
C ILE A 214 -5.70 24.08 -18.34
N LEU A 215 -4.56 24.75 -18.55
CA LEU A 215 -4.38 25.67 -19.67
C LEU A 215 -2.93 25.68 -20.19
N GLY A 216 -2.73 26.29 -21.34
CA GLY A 216 -1.43 26.44 -21.96
C GLY A 216 -0.77 27.79 -21.69
N ASN A 217 0.03 28.23 -22.67
CA ASN A 217 0.90 29.42 -22.58
C ASN A 217 0.22 30.76 -22.88
N ARG A 218 -1.07 30.77 -23.18
CA ARG A 218 -1.78 32.01 -23.52
C ARG A 218 -1.97 32.88 -22.29
N TYR A 219 -1.37 34.07 -22.30
CA TYR A 219 -1.47 35.05 -21.22
C TYR A 219 -2.92 35.38 -20.87
N GLU A 220 -3.74 35.65 -21.90
CA GLU A 220 -5.15 36.01 -21.75
C GLU A 220 -5.96 34.88 -21.09
N SER A 221 -5.65 33.61 -21.38
CA SER A 221 -6.32 32.48 -20.74
C SER A 221 -5.93 32.33 -19.26
N GLN A 222 -4.65 32.60 -18.93
CA GLN A 222 -4.19 32.60 -17.54
C GLN A 222 -4.87 33.74 -16.75
N LEU A 223 -4.93 34.94 -17.36
CA LEU A 223 -5.59 36.12 -16.79
C LEU A 223 -7.07 35.84 -16.52
N CYS A 224 -7.81 35.38 -17.55
CA CYS A 224 -9.23 35.07 -17.47
C CYS A 224 -9.54 34.07 -16.34
N ALA A 225 -8.81 32.95 -16.28
CA ALA A 225 -9.04 31.93 -15.25
C ALA A 225 -8.88 32.49 -13.82
N ILE A 226 -7.87 33.36 -13.59
CA ILE A 226 -7.64 33.97 -12.28
C ILE A 226 -8.73 35.02 -11.96
N GLU A 227 -9.15 35.82 -12.95
CA GLU A 227 -10.22 36.81 -12.78
C GLU A 227 -11.59 36.15 -12.50
N MET A 228 -11.82 34.95 -13.03
CA MET A 228 -13.00 34.13 -12.70
C MET A 228 -12.90 33.44 -11.32
N ASN A 229 -11.90 33.81 -10.50
CA ASN A 229 -11.64 33.25 -9.17
C ASN A 229 -11.40 31.74 -9.18
N ALA A 230 -10.70 31.19 -10.18
CA ALA A 230 -10.20 29.84 -10.12
C ALA A 230 -9.30 29.64 -8.90
N SER A 231 -9.46 28.56 -8.19
CA SER A 231 -8.61 28.23 -7.03
C SER A 231 -7.22 27.73 -7.42
N CYS A 232 -7.10 27.19 -8.64
CA CYS A 232 -5.83 26.68 -9.16
C CYS A 232 -5.79 26.78 -10.69
N ILE A 233 -4.64 27.17 -11.22
CA ILE A 233 -4.32 27.01 -12.64
C ILE A 233 -3.11 26.10 -12.82
N ILE A 234 -3.19 25.21 -13.81
CA ILE A 234 -2.07 24.34 -14.22
C ILE A 234 -1.62 24.78 -15.60
N VAL A 235 -0.40 25.34 -15.66
CA VAL A 235 0.22 25.81 -16.90
C VAL A 235 1.06 24.69 -17.51
N CYS A 236 0.63 24.22 -18.68
CA CYS A 236 1.21 23.09 -19.39
C CYS A 236 2.46 23.48 -20.20
N GLU A 237 3.21 22.43 -20.67
CA GLU A 237 4.37 22.53 -21.58
C GLU A 237 5.55 23.35 -21.01
N GLY A 238 5.66 23.49 -19.70
CA GLY A 238 6.70 24.32 -19.08
C GLY A 238 6.63 25.78 -19.48
N ALA A 239 5.46 26.26 -19.94
CA ALA A 239 5.28 27.64 -20.39
C ALA A 239 5.58 28.63 -19.27
N PRO A 240 6.21 29.78 -19.58
CA PRO A 240 6.55 30.79 -18.58
C PRO A 240 5.30 31.45 -18.01
N VAL A 241 5.28 31.67 -16.71
CA VAL A 241 4.25 32.46 -16.01
C VAL A 241 4.83 33.84 -15.73
N SER A 242 4.21 34.89 -16.30
CA SER A 242 4.70 36.24 -16.13
C SER A 242 4.59 36.73 -14.67
N ARG A 243 5.43 37.66 -14.26
CA ARG A 243 5.37 38.27 -12.91
C ARG A 243 4.01 38.94 -12.63
N THR A 244 3.35 39.47 -13.66
CA THR A 244 2.02 40.06 -13.53
C THR A 244 0.99 39.00 -13.16
N ILE A 245 1.01 37.84 -13.83
CA ILE A 245 0.13 36.71 -13.52
C ILE A 245 0.42 36.16 -12.11
N GLN A 246 1.70 36.06 -11.73
CA GLN A 246 2.06 35.57 -10.38
C GLN A 246 1.49 36.49 -9.28
N ARG A 247 1.65 37.83 -9.43
CA ARG A 247 1.09 38.80 -8.46
C ARG A 247 -0.43 38.76 -8.40
N LEU A 248 -1.09 38.69 -9.56
CA LEU A 248 -2.55 38.59 -9.61
C LEU A 248 -3.04 37.29 -8.92
N ALA A 249 -2.34 36.17 -9.14
CA ALA A 249 -2.66 34.90 -8.50
C ALA A 249 -2.45 34.97 -6.98
N GLU A 250 -1.40 35.63 -6.49
CA GLU A 250 -1.19 35.91 -5.06
C GLU A 250 -2.33 36.75 -4.48
N ASP A 251 -2.72 37.82 -5.14
CA ASP A 251 -3.80 38.74 -4.70
C ASP A 251 -5.17 38.01 -4.67
N ARG A 252 -5.39 37.09 -5.57
CA ARG A 252 -6.64 36.28 -5.68
C ARG A 252 -6.60 34.95 -4.98
N ILE A 253 -5.50 34.64 -4.29
CA ILE A 253 -5.31 33.33 -3.58
C ILE A 253 -5.44 32.12 -4.54
N CYS A 254 -5.04 32.31 -5.82
CA CYS A 254 -5.05 31.28 -6.84
C CYS A 254 -3.71 30.52 -6.85
N VAL A 255 -3.75 29.22 -6.74
CA VAL A 255 -2.55 28.38 -6.85
C VAL A 255 -2.11 28.30 -8.30
N VAL A 256 -0.80 28.44 -8.57
CA VAL A 256 -0.24 28.30 -9.92
C VAL A 256 0.80 27.19 -9.93
N ILE A 257 0.53 26.18 -10.76
CA ILE A 257 1.42 25.02 -10.97
C ILE A 257 1.89 25.05 -12.43
N SER A 258 3.19 24.90 -12.67
CA SER A 258 3.75 24.66 -14.00
C SER A 258 4.14 23.19 -14.13
N THR A 259 3.84 22.58 -15.29
CA THR A 259 4.20 21.20 -15.60
C THR A 259 4.80 21.09 -16.99
N PRO A 260 5.79 20.19 -17.22
CA PRO A 260 6.34 19.95 -18.55
C PRO A 260 5.37 19.21 -19.49
N HIS A 261 4.30 18.62 -18.96
CA HIS A 261 3.34 17.83 -19.74
C HIS A 261 2.41 18.74 -20.57
N ASP A 262 1.94 18.21 -21.69
CA ASP A 262 0.88 18.80 -22.49
C ASP A 262 -0.51 18.66 -21.81
N THR A 263 -1.47 19.43 -22.30
CA THR A 263 -2.84 19.49 -21.73
C THR A 263 -3.53 18.14 -21.69
N TYR A 264 -3.36 17.31 -22.75
CA TYR A 264 -3.98 15.98 -22.81
C TYR A 264 -3.38 15.05 -21.77
N THR A 265 -2.07 15.05 -21.63
CA THR A 265 -1.35 14.25 -20.64
C THR A 265 -1.76 14.67 -19.21
N VAL A 266 -1.82 15.99 -18.94
CA VAL A 266 -2.29 16.50 -17.64
C VAL A 266 -3.72 16.05 -17.35
N ALA A 267 -4.63 16.19 -18.30
CA ALA A 267 -6.03 15.79 -18.14
C ALA A 267 -6.17 14.28 -17.82
N ARG A 268 -5.30 13.45 -18.38
CA ARG A 268 -5.26 12.01 -18.11
C ARG A 268 -4.64 11.65 -16.76
N LEU A 269 -3.62 12.37 -16.34
CA LEU A 269 -2.86 12.04 -15.15
C LEU A 269 -3.45 12.63 -13.87
N ILE A 270 -4.16 13.76 -13.95
CA ILE A 270 -4.53 14.54 -12.77
C ILE A 270 -5.36 13.72 -11.77
N ASN A 271 -6.22 12.83 -12.22
CA ASN A 271 -7.02 11.97 -11.35
C ASN A 271 -6.16 10.98 -10.54
N GLN A 272 -4.93 10.67 -10.97
CA GLN A 272 -4.01 9.83 -10.23
C GLN A 272 -3.42 10.55 -9.00
N SER A 273 -3.61 11.86 -8.88
CA SER A 273 -3.17 12.64 -7.72
C SER A 273 -4.07 12.47 -6.49
N MET A 274 -5.27 11.90 -6.67
CA MET A 274 -6.20 11.67 -5.56
C MET A 274 -5.58 10.80 -4.48
N PRO A 275 -5.87 11.10 -3.19
CA PRO A 275 -5.34 10.31 -2.09
C PRO A 275 -5.98 8.92 -2.01
N VAL A 276 -5.18 7.90 -1.69
CA VAL A 276 -5.67 6.52 -1.55
C VAL A 276 -6.75 6.37 -0.49
N LYS A 277 -6.80 7.27 0.49
CA LYS A 277 -7.83 7.34 1.53
C LYS A 277 -9.26 7.36 0.96
N PHE A 278 -9.43 7.95 -0.21
CA PHE A 278 -10.74 8.06 -0.85
C PHE A 278 -11.26 6.71 -1.40
N PHE A 279 -10.33 5.83 -1.81
CA PHE A 279 -10.65 4.56 -2.48
C PHE A 279 -10.38 3.32 -1.62
N MET A 280 -9.60 3.45 -0.54
CA MET A 280 -9.22 2.31 0.29
C MET A 280 -10.44 1.66 0.95
N LYS A 281 -10.40 0.35 1.08
CA LYS A 281 -11.32 -0.40 1.93
C LYS A 281 -10.90 -0.26 3.37
N LYS A 282 -11.72 0.45 4.17
CA LYS A 282 -11.48 0.62 5.60
C LYS A 282 -11.57 -0.71 6.33
N LYS A 283 -10.74 -0.88 7.37
CA LYS A 283 -10.86 -1.97 8.32
C LYS A 283 -12.27 -1.91 8.93
N SER A 284 -13.17 -2.80 8.52
CA SER A 284 -14.39 -3.04 9.28
C SER A 284 -13.98 -3.69 10.60
N SER A 285 -14.54 -3.24 11.72
CA SER A 285 -14.35 -3.89 13.02
C SER A 285 -15.05 -5.26 13.00
N TYR A 286 -14.42 -6.25 12.35
CA TYR A 286 -14.78 -7.63 12.59
C TYR A 286 -14.26 -7.99 13.97
N HIS A 287 -15.14 -8.06 14.95
CA HIS A 287 -14.90 -8.87 16.13
C HIS A 287 -14.74 -10.31 15.62
N LEU A 288 -13.52 -10.82 15.64
CA LEU A 288 -13.32 -12.26 15.60
C LEU A 288 -14.00 -12.80 16.87
N PRO A 289 -14.92 -13.75 16.76
CA PRO A 289 -15.43 -14.42 17.93
C PRO A 289 -14.23 -15.01 18.67
N SER A 290 -14.11 -14.68 19.95
CA SER A 290 -13.15 -15.29 20.87
C SER A 290 -13.46 -16.79 20.89
N GLY A 291 -12.66 -17.59 20.17
CA GLY A 291 -12.67 -19.03 20.25
C GLY A 291 -11.79 -19.51 21.40
#